data_893abbd36bcb5668fca70a5089a03e63
#
_entry.id   893abbd36bcb5668fca70a5089a03e63
#
_cell.length_a   1.000
_cell.length_b   1.000
_cell.length_c   1.000
_cell.angle_alpha   90.00
_cell.angle_beta   90.00
_cell.angle_gamma   90.00
#
_symmetry.space_group_name_H-M   'P 1'
#
loop_
_entity.id
_entity.type
_entity.pdbx_description
1 polymer ?
#
loop_
_entity_poly.entity_id
_entity_poly.type
_entity_poly.pdbx_seq_one_letter_code
_entity_poly.pdbx_strand_id
1 'polypeptide(L)'
;MTEQLQHPRQRRRGEELEAALLEAAWDELVDVGFARLTMESVAARARTGVAVLYRRWPRKDDLVLAASAHYGATHPVDIPDTGSLRGDMIALLSGYSDGRVAFAAVVSAVFSGLLASTGLTPAEVRDRLISHRPLRSLEIYQRAHERGEIDLDRIPPVALAMPFDLMRHDMLMTLKPIPRERILAIVDDLFLPLVSAYRPTR
;
A
#
# COMPACT_ATOMS: atom_id res chain seq x y z
N MET A 1 -31.97 35.04 -25.64
CA MET A 1 -30.53 34.91 -25.84
C MET A 1 -29.87 34.90 -24.46
N THR A 2 -29.63 33.71 -23.94
CA THR A 2 -29.05 33.53 -22.59
C THR A 2 -27.60 33.09 -22.81
N GLU A 3 -26.71 34.00 -22.61
CA GLU A 3 -25.23 33.84 -22.70
C GLU A 3 -24.77 33.01 -21.48
N GLN A 4 -24.43 31.74 -21.71
CA GLN A 4 -23.83 30.90 -20.71
C GLN A 4 -22.40 31.38 -20.49
N LEU A 5 -22.15 32.10 -19.39
CA LEU A 5 -20.85 32.44 -18.85
C LEU A 5 -20.13 31.15 -18.48
N GLN A 6 -19.26 30.67 -19.36
CA GLN A 6 -18.28 29.63 -19.06
C GLN A 6 -17.30 30.21 -18.03
N HIS A 7 -17.41 29.74 -16.79
CA HIS A 7 -16.43 30.02 -15.76
C HIS A 7 -15.07 29.44 -16.19
N PRO A 8 -13.98 30.24 -16.24
CA PRO A 8 -12.66 29.73 -16.55
C PRO A 8 -12.26 28.74 -15.47
N ARG A 9 -12.00 27.47 -15.88
CA ARG A 9 -11.51 26.41 -15.01
C ARG A 9 -10.26 26.91 -14.29
N GLN A 10 -10.37 27.06 -12.98
CA GLN A 10 -9.24 27.46 -12.13
C GLN A 10 -8.11 26.43 -12.30
N ARG A 11 -6.95 26.88 -12.80
CA ARG A 11 -5.81 26.04 -13.08
C ARG A 11 -5.24 25.53 -11.78
N ARG A 12 -5.32 24.21 -11.51
CA ARG A 12 -4.70 23.56 -10.37
C ARG A 12 -3.20 23.93 -10.32
N ARG A 13 -2.68 24.31 -9.15
CA ARG A 13 -1.30 24.73 -8.97
C ARG A 13 -0.65 23.93 -7.86
N GLY A 14 0.66 23.66 -8.00
CA GLY A 14 1.48 23.04 -6.94
C GLY A 14 1.03 21.63 -6.57
N GLU A 15 0.82 21.41 -5.29
CA GLU A 15 0.50 20.12 -4.67
C GLU A 15 -0.83 19.53 -5.15
N GLU A 16 -1.87 20.34 -5.35
CA GLU A 16 -3.16 19.86 -5.88
C GLU A 16 -3.04 19.29 -7.29
N LEU A 17 -2.19 19.92 -8.12
CA LEU A 17 -1.92 19.40 -9.46
C LEU A 17 -1.15 18.10 -9.40
N GLU A 18 -0.16 18.00 -8.52
CA GLU A 18 0.64 16.80 -8.36
C GLU A 18 -0.22 15.63 -7.88
N ALA A 19 -1.04 15.83 -6.85
CA ALA A 19 -1.99 14.83 -6.37
C ALA A 19 -2.91 14.34 -7.49
N ALA A 20 -3.51 15.25 -8.26
CA ALA A 20 -4.39 14.89 -9.37
C ALA A 20 -3.65 14.13 -10.50
N LEU A 21 -2.37 14.39 -10.73
CA LEU A 21 -1.56 13.64 -11.70
C LEU A 21 -1.25 12.23 -11.19
N LEU A 22 -0.95 12.09 -9.90
CA LEU A 22 -0.67 10.79 -9.27
C LEU A 22 -1.94 9.94 -9.17
N GLU A 23 -3.09 10.53 -8.85
CA GLU A 23 -4.39 9.86 -8.89
C GLU A 23 -4.70 9.35 -10.32
N ALA A 24 -4.54 10.20 -11.34
CA ALA A 24 -4.79 9.79 -12.71
C ALA A 24 -3.82 8.68 -13.17
N ALA A 25 -2.57 8.71 -12.73
CA ALA A 25 -1.60 7.65 -13.02
C ALA A 25 -1.95 6.33 -12.31
N TRP A 26 -2.45 6.41 -11.09
CA TRP A 26 -2.93 5.26 -10.34
C TRP A 26 -4.14 4.61 -11.01
N ASP A 27 -5.16 5.41 -11.35
CA ASP A 27 -6.35 4.93 -12.04
C ASP A 27 -6.02 4.28 -13.38
N GLU A 28 -5.10 4.89 -14.15
CA GLU A 28 -4.62 4.32 -15.41
C GLU A 28 -3.89 2.99 -15.18
N LEU A 29 -3.05 2.91 -14.15
CA LEU A 29 -2.35 1.68 -13.77
C LEU A 29 -3.33 0.54 -13.46
N VAL A 30 -4.40 0.86 -12.72
CA VAL A 30 -5.43 -0.11 -12.34
C VAL A 30 -6.24 -0.58 -13.56
N ASP A 31 -6.63 0.35 -14.43
CA ASP A 31 -7.51 0.07 -15.56
C ASP A 31 -6.81 -0.71 -16.68
N VAL A 32 -5.59 -0.30 -17.05
CA VAL A 32 -4.91 -0.87 -18.23
C VAL A 32 -3.66 -1.68 -17.90
N GLY A 33 -3.15 -1.58 -16.68
CA GLY A 33 -1.92 -2.23 -16.23
C GLY A 33 -0.65 -1.52 -16.73
N PHE A 34 0.49 -1.82 -16.08
CA PHE A 34 1.78 -1.17 -16.33
C PHE A 34 2.23 -1.26 -17.79
N ALA A 35 2.03 -2.42 -18.45
CA ALA A 35 2.50 -2.63 -19.83
C ALA A 35 1.85 -1.64 -20.82
N ARG A 36 0.57 -1.35 -20.66
CA ARG A 36 -0.20 -0.48 -21.57
C ARG A 36 -0.26 0.99 -21.14
N LEU A 37 0.07 1.29 -19.90
CA LEU A 37 0.14 2.65 -19.40
C LEU A 37 1.22 3.42 -20.14
N THR A 38 0.89 4.64 -20.58
CA THR A 38 1.83 5.60 -21.21
C THR A 38 1.73 6.96 -20.53
N MET A 39 2.76 7.79 -20.70
CA MET A 39 2.73 9.17 -20.18
C MET A 39 1.62 9.98 -20.85
N GLU A 40 1.33 9.72 -22.11
CA GLU A 40 0.27 10.35 -22.90
C GLU A 40 -1.13 9.94 -22.39
N SER A 41 -1.36 8.65 -22.08
CA SER A 41 -2.65 8.18 -21.56
C SER A 41 -2.95 8.78 -20.18
N VAL A 42 -1.93 8.88 -19.31
CA VAL A 42 -2.08 9.53 -18.01
C VAL A 42 -2.34 11.03 -18.17
N ALA A 43 -1.63 11.71 -19.06
CA ALA A 43 -1.85 13.14 -19.32
C ALA A 43 -3.27 13.42 -19.83
N ALA A 44 -3.78 12.55 -20.72
CA ALA A 44 -5.15 12.64 -21.23
C ALA A 44 -6.18 12.44 -20.08
N ARG A 45 -6.00 11.45 -19.23
CA ARG A 45 -6.84 11.19 -18.06
C ARG A 45 -6.84 12.37 -17.08
N ALA A 46 -5.64 12.93 -16.81
CA ALA A 46 -5.48 14.10 -15.94
C ALA A 46 -5.94 15.41 -16.59
N ARG A 47 -6.29 15.39 -17.87
CA ARG A 47 -6.65 16.57 -18.69
C ARG A 47 -5.58 17.66 -18.67
N THR A 48 -4.34 17.28 -18.94
CA THR A 48 -3.16 18.14 -18.96
C THR A 48 -2.25 17.82 -20.15
N GLY A 49 -1.24 18.65 -20.38
CA GLY A 49 -0.23 18.36 -21.38
C GLY A 49 0.83 17.37 -20.86
N VAL A 50 1.27 16.43 -21.69
CA VAL A 50 2.26 15.41 -21.32
C VAL A 50 3.58 16.01 -20.82
N ALA A 51 3.98 17.19 -21.30
CA ALA A 51 5.17 17.91 -20.83
C ALA A 51 5.13 18.25 -19.33
N VAL A 52 3.94 18.34 -18.73
CA VAL A 52 3.78 18.58 -17.29
C VAL A 52 4.21 17.35 -16.49
N LEU A 53 3.92 16.17 -17.00
CA LEU A 53 4.36 14.90 -16.40
C LEU A 53 5.87 14.71 -16.52
N TYR A 54 6.43 14.84 -17.74
CA TYR A 54 7.86 14.64 -17.98
C TYR A 54 8.76 15.59 -17.17
N ARG A 55 8.29 16.78 -16.83
CA ARG A 55 9.02 17.72 -15.98
C ARG A 55 9.16 17.25 -14.54
N ARG A 56 8.22 16.42 -14.03
CA ARG A 56 8.22 15.89 -12.67
C ARG A 56 8.76 14.46 -12.61
N TRP A 57 8.33 13.64 -13.53
CA TRP A 57 8.71 12.24 -13.64
C TRP A 57 9.29 11.98 -15.03
N PRO A 58 10.61 11.96 -15.17
CA PRO A 58 11.25 11.75 -16.47
C PRO A 58 10.88 10.43 -17.13
N ARG A 59 10.51 9.43 -16.34
CA ARG A 59 10.18 8.07 -16.80
C ARG A 59 8.81 7.63 -16.29
N LYS A 60 8.17 6.75 -17.06
CA LYS A 60 6.92 6.08 -16.69
C LYS A 60 7.05 5.36 -15.34
N ASP A 61 8.18 4.73 -15.13
CA ASP A 61 8.47 3.96 -13.91
C ASP A 61 8.45 4.84 -12.66
N ASP A 62 9.06 6.02 -12.76
CA ASP A 62 9.10 7.00 -11.67
C ASP A 62 7.69 7.50 -11.33
N LEU A 63 6.88 7.76 -12.36
CA LEU A 63 5.48 8.15 -12.18
C LEU A 63 4.66 7.05 -11.50
N VAL A 64 4.79 5.79 -11.92
CA VAL A 64 4.05 4.67 -11.36
C VAL A 64 4.44 4.40 -9.90
N LEU A 65 5.74 4.47 -9.58
CA LEU A 65 6.21 4.35 -8.19
C LEU A 65 5.66 5.49 -7.31
N ALA A 66 5.71 6.72 -7.80
CA ALA A 66 5.17 7.87 -7.08
C ALA A 66 3.64 7.77 -6.89
N ALA A 67 2.90 7.36 -7.93
CA ALA A 67 1.45 7.15 -7.87
C ALA A 67 1.07 6.05 -6.87
N SER A 68 1.80 4.94 -6.85
CA SER A 68 1.60 3.85 -5.91
C SER A 68 1.86 4.28 -4.46
N ALA A 69 2.93 5.04 -4.23
CA ALA A 69 3.24 5.60 -2.92
C ALA A 69 2.18 6.60 -2.45
N HIS A 70 1.73 7.49 -3.35
CA HIS A 70 0.68 8.47 -3.09
C HIS A 70 -0.65 7.77 -2.73
N TYR A 71 -1.09 6.82 -3.56
CA TYR A 71 -2.31 6.05 -3.27
C TYR A 71 -2.26 5.43 -1.88
N GLY A 72 -1.16 4.80 -1.58
CA GLY A 72 -1.01 4.21 -0.29
C GLY A 72 -0.96 5.19 0.88
N ALA A 73 -0.50 6.43 0.69
CA ALA A 73 -0.50 7.47 1.72
C ALA A 73 -1.91 8.06 1.92
N THR A 74 -2.69 8.18 0.83
CA THR A 74 -4.04 8.77 0.85
C THR A 74 -5.14 7.77 1.18
N HIS A 75 -4.86 6.44 1.07
CA HIS A 75 -5.79 5.36 1.39
C HIS A 75 -5.21 4.47 2.50
N PRO A 76 -5.02 5.01 3.70
CA PRO A 76 -4.51 4.22 4.81
C PRO A 76 -5.54 3.18 5.25
N VAL A 77 -5.07 1.98 5.58
CA VAL A 77 -5.89 1.01 6.31
C VAL A 77 -6.09 1.52 7.73
N ASP A 78 -7.31 1.52 8.24
CA ASP A 78 -7.60 1.90 9.61
C ASP A 78 -6.86 0.98 10.60
N ILE A 79 -6.41 1.57 11.71
CA ILE A 79 -5.80 0.79 12.79
C ILE A 79 -6.92 0.32 13.70
N PRO A 80 -7.22 -0.98 13.70
CA PRO A 80 -8.29 -1.49 14.53
C PRO A 80 -7.91 -1.42 16.02
N ASP A 81 -8.93 -1.22 16.86
CA ASP A 81 -8.85 -1.30 18.32
C ASP A 81 -10.02 -2.13 18.85
N THR A 82 -9.82 -3.43 18.84
CA THR A 82 -10.83 -4.41 19.25
C THR A 82 -10.72 -4.81 20.73
N GLY A 83 -9.75 -4.25 21.43
CA GLY A 83 -9.45 -4.57 22.83
C GLY A 83 -8.55 -5.81 23.02
N SER A 84 -8.04 -6.41 21.94
CA SER A 84 -7.11 -7.54 22.03
C SER A 84 -6.14 -7.60 20.85
N LEU A 85 -4.90 -8.06 21.08
CA LEU A 85 -3.92 -8.30 20.03
C LEU A 85 -4.47 -9.20 18.92
N ARG A 86 -5.18 -10.25 19.31
CA ARG A 86 -5.80 -11.19 18.37
C ARG A 86 -6.79 -10.49 17.45
N GLY A 87 -7.74 -9.76 18.03
CA GLY A 87 -8.78 -9.07 17.28
C GLY A 87 -8.20 -8.00 16.35
N ASP A 88 -7.26 -7.19 16.87
CA ASP A 88 -6.58 -6.15 16.14
C ASP A 88 -5.81 -6.70 14.94
N MET A 89 -5.05 -7.79 15.12
CA MET A 89 -4.29 -8.41 14.03
C MET A 89 -5.19 -9.02 12.96
N ILE A 90 -6.28 -9.72 13.34
CA ILE A 90 -7.23 -10.28 12.38
C ILE A 90 -7.88 -9.15 11.56
N ALA A 91 -8.33 -8.08 12.21
CA ALA A 91 -8.97 -6.95 11.54
C ALA A 91 -8.00 -6.22 10.61
N LEU A 92 -6.75 -5.99 11.05
CA LEU A 92 -5.72 -5.33 10.25
C LEU A 92 -5.36 -6.15 9.01
N LEU A 93 -5.09 -7.45 9.15
CA LEU A 93 -4.75 -8.33 8.02
C LEU A 93 -5.93 -8.46 7.05
N SER A 94 -7.18 -8.49 7.55
CA SER A 94 -8.37 -8.48 6.70
C SER A 94 -8.48 -7.19 5.90
N GLY A 95 -8.28 -6.04 6.53
CA GLY A 95 -8.27 -4.73 5.85
C GLY A 95 -7.20 -4.63 4.76
N TYR A 96 -6.01 -5.16 4.99
CA TYR A 96 -4.97 -5.25 3.95
C TYR A 96 -5.35 -6.20 2.82
N SER A 97 -6.01 -7.31 3.13
CA SER A 97 -6.46 -8.26 2.11
C SER A 97 -7.57 -7.68 1.22
N ASP A 98 -8.44 -6.84 1.79
CA ASP A 98 -9.53 -6.20 1.06
C ASP A 98 -9.05 -5.06 0.14
N GLY A 99 -7.92 -4.46 0.43
CA GLY A 99 -7.23 -3.49 -0.44
C GLY A 99 -6.64 -4.07 -1.74
N ARG A 100 -7.28 -5.10 -2.31
CA ARG A 100 -6.85 -5.96 -3.43
C ARG A 100 -6.42 -5.24 -4.69
N VAL A 101 -7.16 -4.21 -5.07
CA VAL A 101 -6.93 -3.49 -6.32
C VAL A 101 -5.55 -2.84 -6.32
N ALA A 102 -5.20 -2.20 -5.20
CA ALA A 102 -3.90 -1.57 -5.02
C ALA A 102 -2.75 -2.57 -5.10
N PHE A 103 -2.89 -3.69 -4.40
CA PHE A 103 -1.87 -4.73 -4.39
C PHE A 103 -1.71 -5.39 -5.77
N ALA A 104 -2.83 -5.78 -6.40
CA ALA A 104 -2.81 -6.41 -7.73
C ALA A 104 -2.21 -5.50 -8.80
N ALA A 105 -2.48 -4.19 -8.75
CA ALA A 105 -1.91 -3.22 -9.68
C ALA A 105 -0.39 -3.10 -9.52
N VAL A 106 0.12 -3.02 -8.28
CA VAL A 106 1.56 -2.95 -8.00
C VAL A 106 2.25 -4.26 -8.40
N VAL A 107 1.68 -5.41 -8.05
CA VAL A 107 2.23 -6.72 -8.43
C VAL A 107 2.23 -6.89 -9.94
N SER A 108 1.15 -6.52 -10.62
CA SER A 108 1.10 -6.53 -12.09
C SER A 108 2.18 -5.64 -12.70
N ALA A 109 2.43 -4.45 -12.14
CA ALA A 109 3.49 -3.56 -12.59
C ALA A 109 4.89 -4.21 -12.43
N VAL A 110 5.14 -4.83 -11.28
CA VAL A 110 6.40 -5.52 -10.99
C VAL A 110 6.64 -6.66 -12.00
N PHE A 111 5.64 -7.53 -12.23
CA PHE A 111 5.77 -8.63 -13.19
C PHE A 111 5.76 -8.17 -14.65
N SER A 112 5.19 -7.02 -14.97
CA SER A 112 5.12 -6.50 -16.35
C SER A 112 6.35 -5.69 -16.79
N GLY A 113 7.44 -5.73 -16.03
CA GLY A 113 8.72 -5.16 -16.45
C GLY A 113 9.23 -3.98 -15.63
N LEU A 114 8.52 -3.52 -14.60
CA LEU A 114 8.99 -2.42 -13.74
C LEU A 114 10.38 -2.72 -13.15
N LEU A 115 10.62 -3.96 -12.70
CA LEU A 115 11.92 -4.36 -12.17
C LEU A 115 13.01 -4.37 -13.25
N ALA A 116 12.68 -4.88 -14.44
CA ALA A 116 13.63 -4.93 -15.56
C ALA A 116 14.00 -3.53 -16.07
N SER A 117 13.05 -2.60 -16.08
CA SER A 117 13.25 -1.23 -16.57
C SER A 117 13.98 -0.33 -15.57
N THR A 118 13.78 -0.58 -14.28
CA THR A 118 14.38 0.22 -13.20
C THR A 118 15.68 -0.35 -12.66
N GLY A 119 15.92 -1.64 -12.86
CA GLY A 119 17.03 -2.38 -12.24
C GLY A 119 16.86 -2.57 -10.72
N LEU A 120 15.68 -2.23 -10.18
CA LEU A 120 15.38 -2.38 -8.76
C LEU A 120 15.03 -3.83 -8.42
N THR A 121 15.43 -4.25 -7.24
CA THR A 121 14.95 -5.51 -6.64
C THR A 121 13.52 -5.36 -6.09
N PRO A 122 12.76 -6.45 -5.90
CA PRO A 122 11.47 -6.40 -5.23
C PRO A 122 11.52 -5.77 -3.84
N ALA A 123 12.64 -5.95 -3.12
CA ALA A 123 12.86 -5.35 -1.80
C ALA A 123 12.98 -3.83 -1.89
N GLU A 124 13.73 -3.30 -2.86
CA GLU A 124 13.87 -1.85 -3.05
C GLU A 124 12.57 -1.20 -3.51
N VAL A 125 11.79 -1.87 -4.36
CA VAL A 125 10.43 -1.40 -4.73
C VAL A 125 9.53 -1.36 -3.49
N ARG A 126 9.51 -2.42 -2.69
CA ARG A 126 8.77 -2.46 -1.44
C ARG A 126 9.16 -1.30 -0.53
N ASP A 127 10.46 -1.09 -0.33
CA ASP A 127 10.96 -0.06 0.56
C ASP A 127 10.55 1.34 0.07
N ARG A 128 10.60 1.62 -1.22
CA ARG A 128 10.12 2.88 -1.80
C ARG A 128 8.62 3.10 -1.61
N LEU A 129 7.83 2.04 -1.63
CA LEU A 129 6.37 2.11 -1.46
C LEU A 129 5.96 2.24 0.02
N ILE A 130 6.76 1.69 0.95
CA ILE A 130 6.40 1.54 2.36
C ILE A 130 7.22 2.46 3.28
N SER A 131 8.45 2.87 2.89
CA SER A 131 9.42 3.55 3.78
C SER A 131 8.95 4.86 4.40
N HIS A 132 7.91 5.46 3.88
CA HIS A 132 7.33 6.68 4.45
C HIS A 132 6.12 6.42 5.36
N ARG A 133 5.84 5.14 5.65
CA ARG A 133 4.77 4.75 6.56
C ARG A 133 5.38 4.25 7.86
N PRO A 134 5.13 4.93 8.99
CA PRO A 134 5.35 4.27 10.26
C PRO A 134 4.59 2.96 10.23
N LEU A 135 5.22 1.89 10.73
CA LEU A 135 4.55 0.59 10.86
C LEU A 135 3.30 0.81 11.71
N ARG A 136 2.15 1.01 11.05
CA ARG A 136 0.87 1.22 11.76
C ARG A 136 0.54 0.06 12.70
N SER A 137 1.07 -1.12 12.38
CA SER A 137 1.04 -2.27 13.28
C SER A 137 1.77 -2.02 14.62
N LEU A 138 2.72 -1.06 14.69
CA LEU A 138 3.42 -0.75 15.92
C LEU A 138 2.46 -0.23 17.01
N GLU A 139 1.46 0.54 16.64
CA GLU A 139 0.42 1.01 17.56
C GLU A 139 -0.38 -0.14 18.18
N ILE A 140 -0.69 -1.17 17.38
CA ILE A 140 -1.36 -2.39 17.86
C ILE A 140 -0.47 -3.10 18.87
N TYR A 141 0.82 -3.24 18.56
CA TYR A 141 1.77 -3.92 19.46
C TYR A 141 2.02 -3.13 20.73
N GLN A 142 2.07 -1.80 20.67
CA GLN A 142 2.18 -0.94 21.85
C GLN A 142 0.97 -1.11 22.77
N ARG A 143 -0.25 -1.02 22.24
CA ARG A 143 -1.47 -1.26 23.02
C ARG A 143 -1.50 -2.66 23.62
N ALA A 144 -1.09 -3.68 22.89
CA ALA A 144 -1.02 -5.05 23.41
C ALA A 144 0.02 -5.18 24.53
N HIS A 145 1.15 -4.47 24.44
CA HIS A 145 2.15 -4.41 25.51
C HIS A 145 1.58 -3.71 26.75
N GLU A 146 0.93 -2.57 26.59
CA GLU A 146 0.27 -1.82 27.68
C GLU A 146 -0.81 -2.64 28.38
N ARG A 147 -1.55 -3.48 27.66
CA ARG A 147 -2.51 -4.44 28.22
C ARG A 147 -1.86 -5.69 28.85
N GLY A 148 -0.54 -5.84 28.75
CA GLY A 148 0.20 -7.00 29.27
C GLY A 148 -0.01 -8.28 28.48
N GLU A 149 -0.50 -8.21 27.25
CA GLU A 149 -0.68 -9.38 26.38
C GLU A 149 0.65 -9.91 25.85
N ILE A 150 1.60 -9.00 25.59
CA ILE A 150 2.95 -9.30 25.10
C ILE A 150 3.99 -8.44 25.82
N ASP A 151 5.26 -8.85 25.74
CA ASP A 151 6.40 -8.02 26.12
C ASP A 151 7.12 -7.57 24.85
N LEU A 152 6.75 -6.39 24.35
CA LEU A 152 7.22 -5.86 23.06
C LEU A 152 8.74 -5.71 23.01
N ASP A 153 9.39 -5.38 24.14
CA ASP A 153 10.84 -5.16 24.21
C ASP A 153 11.63 -6.46 24.02
N ARG A 154 11.00 -7.60 24.26
CA ARG A 154 11.62 -8.92 24.15
C ARG A 154 11.35 -9.62 22.82
N ILE A 155 10.33 -9.17 22.07
CA ILE A 155 9.94 -9.83 20.82
C ILE A 155 10.88 -9.38 19.69
N PRO A 156 11.56 -10.32 18.99
CA PRO A 156 12.37 -9.97 17.84
C PRO A 156 11.55 -9.30 16.74
N PRO A 157 12.07 -8.26 16.05
CA PRO A 157 11.35 -7.57 14.97
C PRO A 157 10.84 -8.50 13.86
N VAL A 158 11.56 -9.57 13.57
CA VAL A 158 11.14 -10.58 12.57
C VAL A 158 9.85 -11.30 12.98
N ALA A 159 9.63 -11.54 14.26
CA ALA A 159 8.41 -12.16 14.76
C ALA A 159 7.21 -11.22 14.60
N LEU A 160 7.40 -9.92 14.81
CA LEU A 160 6.38 -8.89 14.59
C LEU A 160 6.06 -8.69 13.11
N ALA A 161 7.04 -8.86 12.22
CA ALA A 161 6.86 -8.72 10.78
C ALA A 161 6.22 -9.96 10.13
N MET A 162 6.38 -11.14 10.73
CA MET A 162 5.99 -12.44 10.15
C MET A 162 4.56 -12.50 9.62
N PRO A 163 3.50 -12.02 10.32
CA PRO A 163 2.14 -12.10 9.80
C PRO A 163 1.96 -11.37 8.46
N PHE A 164 2.62 -10.22 8.31
CA PHE A 164 2.57 -9.42 7.08
C PHE A 164 3.41 -10.05 5.97
N ASP A 165 4.51 -10.70 6.30
CA ASP A 165 5.36 -11.38 5.31
C ASP A 165 4.66 -12.61 4.75
N LEU A 166 4.01 -13.43 5.60
CA LEU A 166 3.20 -14.57 5.17
C LEU A 166 2.02 -14.13 4.32
N MET A 167 1.29 -13.10 4.76
CA MET A 167 0.19 -12.54 4.00
C MET A 167 0.66 -12.07 2.62
N ARG A 168 1.73 -11.31 2.56
CA ARG A 168 2.31 -10.80 1.30
C ARG A 168 2.74 -11.94 0.39
N HIS A 169 3.40 -12.97 0.93
CA HIS A 169 3.77 -14.17 0.19
C HIS A 169 2.55 -14.83 -0.43
N ASP A 170 1.52 -15.11 0.35
CA ASP A 170 0.31 -15.79 -0.13
C ASP A 170 -0.42 -14.97 -1.21
N MET A 171 -0.51 -13.64 -1.02
CA MET A 171 -1.07 -12.73 -2.04
C MET A 171 -0.26 -12.73 -3.33
N LEU A 172 1.08 -12.76 -3.25
CA LEU A 172 1.96 -12.85 -4.42
C LEU A 172 1.80 -14.18 -5.17
N MET A 173 1.68 -15.28 -4.44
CA MET A 173 1.57 -16.61 -5.05
C MET A 173 0.21 -16.85 -5.70
N THR A 174 -0.87 -16.28 -5.14
CA THR A 174 -2.22 -16.55 -5.60
C THR A 174 -2.81 -15.44 -6.47
N LEU A 175 -2.29 -14.23 -6.37
CA LEU A 175 -2.86 -12.98 -6.94
C LEU A 175 -4.34 -12.80 -6.54
N LYS A 176 -4.70 -13.30 -5.37
CA LYS A 176 -6.07 -13.29 -4.82
C LYS A 176 -6.05 -12.75 -3.38
N PRO A 177 -7.21 -12.29 -2.89
CA PRO A 177 -7.36 -12.02 -1.47
C PRO A 177 -7.06 -13.26 -0.65
N ILE A 178 -6.58 -13.03 0.54
CA ILE A 178 -6.34 -14.11 1.48
C ILE A 178 -7.67 -14.54 2.09
N PRO A 179 -8.01 -15.82 2.03
CA PRO A 179 -9.18 -16.33 2.71
C PRO A 179 -9.11 -16.05 4.21
N ARG A 180 -10.26 -15.76 4.83
CA ARG A 180 -10.35 -15.52 6.29
C ARG A 180 -9.74 -16.63 7.12
N GLU A 181 -9.95 -17.88 6.72
CA GLU A 181 -9.36 -19.06 7.37
C GLU A 181 -7.83 -19.00 7.42
N ARG A 182 -7.21 -18.53 6.34
CA ARG A 182 -5.75 -18.37 6.28
C ARG A 182 -5.26 -17.25 7.19
N ILE A 183 -6.00 -16.14 7.27
CA ILE A 183 -5.70 -15.05 8.22
C ILE A 183 -5.77 -15.59 9.66
N LEU A 184 -6.82 -16.35 9.98
CA LEU A 184 -6.95 -16.95 11.30
C LEU A 184 -5.78 -17.90 11.60
N ALA A 185 -5.40 -18.76 10.66
CA ALA A 185 -4.26 -19.65 10.84
C ALA A 185 -2.94 -18.89 11.06
N ILE A 186 -2.69 -17.80 10.31
CA ILE A 186 -1.50 -16.95 10.52
C ILE A 186 -1.50 -16.37 11.94
N VAL A 187 -2.65 -15.88 12.41
CA VAL A 187 -2.74 -15.22 13.72
C VAL A 187 -2.77 -16.24 14.85
N ASP A 188 -3.67 -17.22 14.80
CA ASP A 188 -3.97 -18.11 15.92
C ASP A 188 -2.94 -19.26 16.06
N ASP A 189 -2.51 -19.83 14.92
CA ASP A 189 -1.66 -21.01 14.94
C ASP A 189 -0.16 -20.67 14.90
N LEU A 190 0.20 -19.48 14.40
CA LEU A 190 1.61 -19.09 14.23
C LEU A 190 1.98 -17.89 15.09
N PHE A 191 1.33 -16.75 14.90
CA PHE A 191 1.76 -15.50 15.51
C PHE A 191 1.54 -15.45 17.01
N LEU A 192 0.32 -15.71 17.49
CA LEU A 192 0.01 -15.64 18.93
C LEU A 192 0.81 -16.65 19.76
N PRO A 193 0.98 -17.92 19.37
CA PRO A 193 1.87 -18.84 20.07
C PRO A 193 3.30 -18.35 20.14
N LEU A 194 3.83 -17.81 19.02
CA LEU A 194 5.18 -17.30 18.96
C LEU A 194 5.39 -16.13 19.92
N VAL A 195 4.54 -15.08 19.87
CA VAL A 195 4.72 -13.89 20.73
C VAL A 195 4.39 -14.19 22.21
N SER A 196 3.56 -15.20 22.46
CA SER A 196 3.26 -15.67 23.83
C SER A 196 4.48 -16.25 24.55
N ALA A 197 5.47 -16.78 23.81
CA ALA A 197 6.73 -17.25 24.38
C ALA A 197 7.57 -16.13 25.00
N TYR A 198 7.28 -14.88 24.65
CA TYR A 198 7.96 -13.67 25.13
C TYR A 198 7.14 -12.90 26.19
N ARG A 199 6.09 -13.49 26.76
CA ARG A 199 5.31 -12.84 27.82
C ARG A 199 6.16 -12.58 29.06
N PRO A 200 5.87 -11.51 29.82
CA PRO A 200 6.52 -11.31 31.11
C PRO A 200 6.26 -12.53 32.00
N THR A 201 7.33 -13.08 32.56
CA THR A 201 7.21 -14.11 33.62
C THR A 201 6.59 -13.41 34.83
N ARG A 202 5.44 -13.87 35.28
CA ARG A 202 4.77 -13.36 36.52
C ARG A 202 5.62 -13.67 37.74
#